data_c1452f1f768fdbde7f75ff11403b2a26
#
_entry.id   c1452f1f768fdbde7f75ff11403b2a26
#
_cell.length_a   1.000
_cell.length_b   1.000
_cell.length_c   1.000
_cell.angle_alpha   90.00
_cell.angle_beta   90.00
_cell.angle_gamma   90.00
#
_symmetry.space_group_name_H-M   'P 1'
#
loop_
_entity.id
_entity.type
_entity.pdbx_description
1 polymer ?
#
loop_
_entity_poly.entity_id
_entity_poly.type
_entity_poly.pdbx_seq_one_letter_code
_entity_poly.pdbx_strand_id
1 'polypeptide(L)'
;METEIRCFQHCSRDWNILCFTIPDVCPLCGHDTMTTEMRIPPYLIQSPLTDANTTQCCVVIKPTIGCFLTDYTNQSNLHIAVTNTAGVVYEFDERGVTVGGSDWTQCLQVNVLGILSETVYKKCDETLAIMAQNETWTKEKYNEFSHNCYDFVMQFLRNISNVVKTGCLESRSLFCEQVIVPVTSKAGKYISMYRTIATDRYLIQKVA
;
A
#
# COMPACT_ATOMS: atom_id res chain seq x y z
N MET A 1 -5.06 4.66 -15.55
CA MET A 1 -3.59 4.73 -15.30
C MET A 1 -3.38 5.72 -14.17
N GLU A 2 -2.66 5.32 -13.13
CA GLU A 2 -2.23 6.23 -12.07
C GLU A 2 -1.28 7.26 -12.67
N THR A 3 -1.54 8.54 -12.38
CA THR A 3 -0.70 9.62 -12.88
C THR A 3 0.47 9.79 -11.92
N GLU A 4 1.69 9.55 -12.40
CA GLU A 4 2.91 9.61 -11.59
C GLU A 4 3.25 11.05 -11.19
N ILE A 5 3.64 11.24 -9.94
CA ILE A 5 4.11 12.55 -9.45
C ILE A 5 5.56 12.76 -9.91
N ARG A 6 5.81 13.86 -10.60
CA ARG A 6 7.14 14.37 -10.94
C ARG A 6 7.52 15.48 -9.98
N CYS A 7 8.79 15.52 -9.62
CA CYS A 7 9.38 16.59 -8.81
C CYS A 7 10.55 17.20 -9.55
N PHE A 8 10.66 18.55 -9.55
CA PHE A 8 11.77 19.28 -10.16
C PHE A 8 12.06 20.58 -9.42
N GLN A 9 13.23 21.18 -9.65
CA GLN A 9 13.57 22.55 -9.22
C GLN A 9 13.95 23.39 -10.44
N HIS A 10 13.30 24.52 -10.63
CA HIS A 10 13.58 25.42 -11.74
C HIS A 10 14.51 26.56 -11.31
N CYS A 11 13.99 27.59 -10.65
CA CYS A 11 14.71 28.84 -10.35
C CYS A 11 15.25 28.92 -8.92
N SER A 12 14.84 28.06 -8.02
CA SER A 12 15.24 28.07 -6.61
C SER A 12 15.72 26.70 -6.15
N ARG A 13 16.72 26.67 -5.24
CA ARG A 13 17.19 25.46 -4.55
C ARG A 13 16.35 25.12 -3.34
N ASP A 14 15.58 26.08 -2.83
CA ASP A 14 14.82 25.94 -1.59
C ASP A 14 13.42 25.37 -1.81
N TRP A 15 12.98 25.26 -3.06
CA TRP A 15 11.62 24.87 -3.40
C TRP A 15 11.57 23.79 -4.46
N ASN A 16 10.87 22.72 -4.14
CA ASN A 16 10.46 21.67 -5.07
C ASN A 16 9.11 22.02 -5.67
N ILE A 17 8.95 21.74 -6.96
CA ILE A 17 7.69 21.81 -7.69
C ILE A 17 7.29 20.37 -8.02
N LEU A 18 6.14 19.93 -7.50
CA LEU A 18 5.58 18.61 -7.73
C LEU A 18 4.36 18.74 -8.64
N CYS A 19 4.26 17.90 -9.66
CA CYS A 19 3.18 17.95 -10.67
C CYS A 19 2.99 16.58 -11.33
N PHE A 20 1.88 16.38 -12.01
CA PHE A 20 1.72 15.23 -12.92
C PHE A 20 2.31 15.54 -14.30
N THR A 21 2.05 16.73 -14.81
CA THR A 21 2.60 17.24 -16.07
C THR A 21 3.39 18.51 -15.76
N ILE A 22 4.60 18.61 -16.31
CA ILE A 22 5.45 19.80 -16.12
C ILE A 22 4.72 21.00 -16.70
N PRO A 23 4.47 22.05 -15.90
CA PRO A 23 3.81 23.25 -16.40
C PRO A 23 4.73 24.01 -17.37
N ASP A 24 4.19 24.57 -18.44
CA ASP A 24 4.96 25.34 -19.42
C ASP A 24 5.63 26.59 -18.82
N VAL A 25 5.00 27.13 -17.76
CA VAL A 25 5.47 28.34 -17.06
C VAL A 25 5.76 27.93 -15.59
N CYS A 26 6.95 28.27 -15.12
CA CYS A 26 7.34 28.02 -13.74
C CYS A 26 6.44 28.77 -12.75
N PRO A 27 5.78 28.10 -11.82
CA PRO A 27 4.87 28.74 -10.86
C PRO A 27 5.59 29.62 -9.82
N LEU A 28 6.93 29.57 -9.74
CA LEU A 28 7.72 30.38 -8.82
C LEU A 28 8.24 31.68 -9.47
N CYS A 29 8.71 31.63 -10.71
CA CYS A 29 9.37 32.79 -11.36
C CYS A 29 8.71 33.27 -12.65
N GLY A 30 7.71 32.55 -13.16
CA GLY A 30 7.00 32.94 -14.38
C GLY A 30 7.75 32.71 -15.69
N HIS A 31 8.97 32.13 -15.67
CA HIS A 31 9.71 31.82 -16.89
C HIS A 31 9.27 30.49 -17.51
N ASP A 32 9.47 30.36 -18.80
CA ASP A 32 9.22 29.14 -19.56
C ASP A 32 10.13 28.02 -19.10
N THR A 33 9.53 26.88 -18.72
CA THR A 33 10.24 25.69 -18.18
C THR A 33 10.88 24.84 -19.28
N MET A 34 10.43 25.00 -20.52
CA MET A 34 10.94 24.21 -21.65
C MET A 34 12.20 24.82 -22.26
N THR A 35 12.34 26.14 -22.17
CA THR A 35 13.44 26.87 -22.78
C THR A 35 14.48 27.39 -21.80
N THR A 36 14.19 27.37 -20.51
CA THR A 36 15.13 27.79 -19.46
C THR A 36 15.70 26.59 -18.70
N GLU A 37 16.94 26.70 -18.25
CA GLU A 37 17.65 25.64 -17.54
C GLU A 37 17.01 25.34 -16.17
N MET A 38 16.81 24.06 -15.88
CA MET A 38 16.33 23.58 -14.58
C MET A 38 17.51 23.26 -13.66
N ARG A 39 17.41 23.64 -12.38
CA ARG A 39 18.41 23.29 -11.35
C ARG A 39 18.45 21.81 -11.03
N ILE A 40 17.27 21.20 -10.93
CA ILE A 40 17.09 19.75 -10.83
C ILE A 40 16.07 19.36 -11.89
N PRO A 41 16.46 18.54 -12.86
CA PRO A 41 15.54 18.06 -13.88
C PRO A 41 14.43 17.19 -13.25
N PRO A 42 13.29 17.02 -13.92
CA PRO A 42 12.17 16.25 -13.42
C PRO A 42 12.55 14.79 -13.15
N TYR A 43 12.20 14.30 -11.96
CA TYR A 43 12.31 12.92 -11.56
C TYR A 43 11.00 12.43 -10.96
N LEU A 44 10.79 11.13 -10.97
CA LEU A 44 9.58 10.50 -10.45
C LEU A 44 9.64 10.33 -8.94
N ILE A 45 8.57 10.70 -8.25
CA ILE A 45 8.33 10.31 -6.87
C ILE A 45 7.69 8.92 -6.88
N GLN A 46 8.35 7.95 -6.28
CA GLN A 46 7.86 6.58 -6.25
C GLN A 46 6.55 6.49 -5.46
N SER A 47 5.51 5.93 -6.08
CA SER A 47 4.25 5.61 -5.44
C SER A 47 4.45 4.52 -4.38
N PRO A 48 3.86 4.66 -3.19
CA PRO A 48 3.80 3.57 -2.21
C PRO A 48 2.74 2.52 -2.57
N LEU A 49 1.90 2.81 -3.56
CA LEU A 49 0.84 1.91 -4.02
C LEU A 49 1.40 0.94 -5.05
N THR A 50 0.94 -0.29 -5.00
CA THR A 50 1.37 -1.38 -5.88
C THR A 50 0.17 -2.24 -6.29
N ASP A 51 0.35 -3.02 -7.34
CA ASP A 51 -0.56 -4.11 -7.69
C ASP A 51 -0.16 -5.36 -6.90
N ALA A 52 -1.11 -5.93 -6.13
CA ALA A 52 -0.85 -7.13 -5.34
C ALA A 52 -0.35 -8.31 -6.18
N ASN A 53 -0.77 -8.41 -7.44
CA ASN A 53 -0.31 -9.48 -8.34
C ASN A 53 1.19 -9.40 -8.66
N THR A 54 1.83 -8.26 -8.39
CA THR A 54 3.28 -8.08 -8.53
C THR A 54 4.03 -8.30 -7.23
N THR A 55 3.34 -8.60 -6.13
CA THR A 55 3.93 -8.80 -4.80
C THR A 55 3.90 -10.27 -4.41
N GLN A 56 4.96 -10.74 -3.76
CA GLN A 56 5.10 -12.14 -3.36
C GLN A 56 5.21 -12.27 -1.85
N CYS A 57 4.40 -13.15 -1.26
CA CYS A 57 4.43 -13.46 0.18
C CYS A 57 4.35 -12.20 1.06
N CYS A 58 3.46 -11.28 0.74
CA CYS A 58 3.29 -10.01 1.44
C CYS A 58 1.89 -9.89 2.03
N VAL A 59 1.76 -9.12 3.09
CA VAL A 59 0.47 -8.59 3.50
C VAL A 59 0.18 -7.38 2.61
N VAL A 60 -1.03 -7.32 2.07
CA VAL A 60 -1.52 -6.21 1.26
C VAL A 60 -2.72 -5.56 1.93
N ILE A 61 -2.84 -4.24 1.76
CA ILE A 61 -3.83 -3.40 2.45
C ILE A 61 -4.52 -2.51 1.42
N LYS A 62 -5.84 -2.44 1.47
CA LYS A 62 -6.65 -1.46 0.71
C LYS A 62 -7.74 -0.86 1.59
N PRO A 63 -8.35 0.29 1.24
CA PRO A 63 -9.61 0.70 1.84
C PRO A 63 -10.69 -0.34 1.58
N THR A 64 -11.57 -0.58 2.55
CA THR A 64 -12.72 -1.48 2.36
C THR A 64 -13.65 -0.96 1.27
N ILE A 65 -13.77 0.38 1.16
CA ILE A 65 -14.59 1.07 0.15
C ILE A 65 -13.73 2.12 -0.54
N GLY A 66 -13.82 2.20 -1.87
CA GLY A 66 -13.09 3.16 -2.67
C GLY A 66 -11.60 2.84 -2.83
N CYS A 67 -10.77 3.86 -3.04
CA CYS A 67 -9.34 3.70 -3.23
C CYS A 67 -8.53 4.69 -2.38
N PHE A 68 -7.23 4.42 -2.22
CA PHE A 68 -6.35 5.26 -1.41
C PHE A 68 -6.22 6.69 -1.95
N LEU A 69 -6.18 6.87 -3.26
CA LEU A 69 -5.92 8.18 -3.84
C LEU A 69 -7.10 9.15 -3.75
N THR A 70 -8.34 8.65 -3.84
CA THR A 70 -9.54 9.49 -3.87
C THR A 70 -10.33 9.48 -2.57
N ASP A 71 -10.58 8.30 -1.99
CA ASP A 71 -11.61 8.12 -0.99
C ASP A 71 -11.09 7.96 0.45
N TYR A 72 -9.88 7.42 0.59
CA TYR A 72 -9.30 7.09 1.89
C TYR A 72 -9.14 8.29 2.81
N THR A 73 -9.56 8.13 4.06
CA THR A 73 -9.33 9.04 5.19
C THR A 73 -8.79 8.25 6.39
N ASN A 74 -8.33 8.94 7.43
CA ASN A 74 -7.87 8.30 8.67
C ASN A 74 -9.00 7.56 9.43
N GLN A 75 -10.26 7.73 9.03
CA GLN A 75 -11.43 7.06 9.59
C GLN A 75 -11.92 5.90 8.70
N SER A 76 -11.31 5.69 7.55
CA SER A 76 -11.69 4.63 6.63
C SER A 76 -11.35 3.27 7.20
N ASN A 77 -12.28 2.32 7.09
CA ASN A 77 -12.00 0.93 7.36
C ASN A 77 -11.03 0.38 6.30
N LEU A 78 -10.10 -0.44 6.74
CA LEU A 78 -9.13 -1.10 5.89
C LEU A 78 -9.43 -2.59 5.79
N HIS A 79 -9.25 -3.11 4.59
CA HIS A 79 -9.26 -4.53 4.29
C HIS A 79 -7.83 -5.02 4.05
N ILE A 80 -7.47 -6.18 4.59
CA ILE A 80 -6.15 -6.75 4.46
C ILE A 80 -6.21 -8.18 3.92
N ALA A 81 -5.18 -8.56 3.18
CA ALA A 81 -5.06 -9.88 2.57
C ALA A 81 -3.59 -10.31 2.53
N VAL A 82 -3.34 -11.51 2.03
CA VAL A 82 -1.98 -12.06 1.84
C VAL A 82 -1.81 -12.51 0.40
N THR A 83 -0.65 -12.25 -0.19
CA THR A 83 -0.26 -12.81 -1.48
C THR A 83 0.59 -14.07 -1.28
N ASN A 84 0.41 -15.05 -2.17
CA ASN A 84 1.29 -16.23 -2.25
C ASN A 84 2.55 -15.93 -3.08
N THR A 85 3.37 -16.94 -3.37
CA THR A 85 4.60 -16.81 -4.18
C THR A 85 4.35 -16.41 -5.63
N ALA A 86 3.16 -16.66 -6.15
CA ALA A 86 2.75 -16.28 -7.51
C ALA A 86 2.02 -14.92 -7.58
N GLY A 87 1.92 -14.18 -6.45
CA GLY A 87 1.16 -12.92 -6.39
C GLY A 87 -0.36 -13.12 -6.31
N VAL A 88 -0.84 -14.34 -6.11
CA VAL A 88 -2.28 -14.61 -5.95
C VAL A 88 -2.72 -14.16 -4.57
N VAL A 89 -3.76 -13.32 -4.52
CA VAL A 89 -4.32 -12.76 -3.29
C VAL A 89 -5.24 -13.79 -2.61
N TYR A 90 -5.08 -13.93 -1.30
CA TYR A 90 -5.97 -14.68 -0.40
C TYR A 90 -6.58 -13.70 0.60
N GLU A 91 -7.87 -13.49 0.53
CA GLU A 91 -8.62 -12.58 1.39
C GLU A 91 -9.79 -13.31 2.08
N PHE A 92 -10.19 -12.83 3.26
CA PHE A 92 -11.34 -13.34 4.00
C PHE A 92 -12.31 -12.20 4.30
N ASP A 93 -13.52 -12.34 3.78
CA ASP A 93 -14.61 -11.38 3.95
C ASP A 93 -15.96 -12.09 4.18
N GLU A 94 -17.07 -11.38 4.05
CA GLU A 94 -18.42 -11.92 4.21
C GLU A 94 -18.79 -13.03 3.18
N ARG A 95 -17.98 -13.21 2.15
CA ARG A 95 -18.12 -14.31 1.16
C ARG A 95 -17.36 -15.57 1.55
N GLY A 96 -16.56 -15.50 2.61
CA GLY A 96 -15.60 -16.52 3.00
C GLY A 96 -14.19 -16.22 2.45
N VAL A 97 -13.34 -17.24 2.31
CA VAL A 97 -12.04 -17.05 1.67
C VAL A 97 -12.20 -16.96 0.17
N THR A 98 -11.71 -15.85 -0.39
CA THR A 98 -11.61 -15.63 -1.83
C THR A 98 -10.15 -15.72 -2.25
N VAL A 99 -9.89 -16.40 -3.37
CA VAL A 99 -8.56 -16.59 -3.96
C VAL A 99 -8.51 -15.96 -5.35
N GLY A 100 -7.55 -15.07 -5.60
CA GLY A 100 -7.37 -14.45 -6.92
C GLY A 100 -8.27 -13.24 -7.17
N GLY A 101 -8.57 -12.43 -6.17
CA GLY A 101 -9.33 -11.19 -6.32
C GLY A 101 -8.66 -10.19 -7.27
N SER A 102 -9.43 -9.55 -8.15
CA SER A 102 -8.92 -8.63 -9.19
C SER A 102 -8.86 -7.15 -8.78
N ASP A 103 -9.37 -6.80 -7.62
CA ASP A 103 -9.53 -5.41 -7.14
C ASP A 103 -8.40 -4.94 -6.21
N TRP A 104 -7.23 -5.56 -6.31
CA TRP A 104 -6.03 -5.28 -5.50
C TRP A 104 -4.94 -4.54 -6.30
N THR A 105 -5.33 -3.74 -7.29
CA THR A 105 -4.40 -3.04 -8.18
C THR A 105 -3.79 -1.77 -7.59
N GLN A 106 -4.34 -1.23 -6.51
CA GLN A 106 -3.85 -0.05 -5.80
C GLN A 106 -3.85 -0.32 -4.30
N CYS A 107 -2.97 -1.20 -3.85
CA CYS A 107 -2.83 -1.56 -2.45
C CYS A 107 -1.49 -1.10 -1.88
N LEU A 108 -1.41 -1.01 -0.56
CA LEU A 108 -0.15 -0.88 0.17
C LEU A 108 0.40 -2.27 0.45
N GLN A 109 1.70 -2.42 0.28
CA GLN A 109 2.42 -3.65 0.59
C GLN A 109 3.12 -3.54 1.94
N VAL A 110 2.99 -4.58 2.75
CA VAL A 110 3.76 -4.75 3.98
C VAL A 110 4.59 -6.02 3.88
N ASN A 111 5.90 -5.86 3.79
CA ASN A 111 6.81 -6.99 3.84
C ASN A 111 7.07 -7.37 5.31
N VAL A 112 6.23 -8.23 5.87
CA VAL A 112 6.36 -8.72 7.26
C VAL A 112 7.34 -9.88 7.39
N LEU A 113 7.73 -10.50 6.27
CA LEU A 113 8.53 -11.71 6.27
C LEU A 113 10.02 -11.44 6.00
N GLY A 114 10.38 -10.20 5.62
CA GLY A 114 11.77 -9.84 5.31
C GLY A 114 12.30 -10.60 4.09
N ILE A 115 13.60 -10.93 4.12
CA ILE A 115 14.22 -11.78 3.09
C ILE A 115 13.90 -13.24 3.42
N LEU A 116 13.06 -13.85 2.59
CA LEU A 116 12.60 -15.23 2.79
C LEU A 116 13.59 -16.23 2.19
N SER A 117 13.79 -17.35 2.90
CA SER A 117 14.40 -18.53 2.31
C SER A 117 13.40 -19.28 1.42
N GLU A 118 13.88 -20.09 0.49
CA GLU A 118 13.04 -20.92 -0.38
C GLU A 118 12.08 -21.82 0.42
N THR A 119 12.54 -22.33 1.55
CA THR A 119 11.71 -23.13 2.47
C THR A 119 10.51 -22.36 3.02
N VAL A 120 10.67 -21.07 3.29
CA VAL A 120 9.58 -20.22 3.81
C VAL A 120 8.58 -19.89 2.71
N TYR A 121 9.04 -19.63 1.48
CA TYR A 121 8.15 -19.44 0.32
C TYR A 121 7.23 -20.65 0.13
N LYS A 122 7.79 -21.87 0.11
CA LYS A 122 6.99 -23.09 -0.02
C LYS A 122 5.98 -23.25 1.13
N LYS A 123 6.42 -22.98 2.35
CA LYS A 123 5.53 -23.03 3.53
C LYS A 123 4.39 -21.99 3.46
N CYS A 124 4.63 -20.81 2.88
CA CYS A 124 3.59 -19.80 2.66
C CYS A 124 2.47 -20.33 1.77
N ASP A 125 2.79 -20.91 0.63
CA ASP A 125 1.80 -21.42 -0.31
C ASP A 125 1.00 -22.59 0.27
N GLU A 126 1.68 -23.54 0.91
CA GLU A 126 1.03 -24.66 1.59
C GLU A 126 0.08 -24.19 2.69
N THR A 127 0.51 -23.23 3.51
CA THR A 127 -0.30 -22.69 4.61
C THR A 127 -1.55 -21.99 4.08
N LEU A 128 -1.42 -21.14 3.03
CA LEU A 128 -2.55 -20.46 2.44
C LEU A 128 -3.54 -21.44 1.81
N ALA A 129 -3.05 -22.46 1.09
CA ALA A 129 -3.90 -23.49 0.51
C ALA A 129 -4.69 -24.28 1.58
N ILE A 130 -4.06 -24.64 2.69
CA ILE A 130 -4.71 -25.31 3.82
C ILE A 130 -5.75 -24.37 4.48
N MET A 131 -5.40 -23.11 4.72
CA MET A 131 -6.30 -22.15 5.34
C MET A 131 -7.53 -21.88 4.48
N ALA A 132 -7.36 -21.79 3.15
CA ALA A 132 -8.48 -21.54 2.23
C ALA A 132 -9.53 -22.66 2.21
N GLN A 133 -9.15 -23.87 2.61
CA GLN A 133 -10.06 -25.03 2.67
C GLN A 133 -10.59 -25.30 4.09
N ASN A 134 -10.15 -24.54 5.08
CA ASN A 134 -10.47 -24.79 6.48
C ASN A 134 -11.84 -24.19 6.81
N GLU A 135 -12.70 -25.01 7.44
CA GLU A 135 -14.04 -24.63 7.88
C GLU A 135 -14.09 -23.44 8.86
N THR A 136 -12.95 -23.04 9.42
CA THR A 136 -12.84 -21.84 10.27
C THR A 136 -13.08 -20.55 9.46
N TRP A 137 -12.79 -20.56 8.16
CA TRP A 137 -12.80 -19.38 7.30
C TRP A 137 -13.95 -19.41 6.28
N THR A 138 -15.12 -19.83 6.71
CA THR A 138 -16.33 -19.83 5.89
C THR A 138 -17.11 -18.52 6.07
N LYS A 139 -17.96 -18.19 5.10
CA LYS A 139 -18.82 -16.99 5.14
C LYS A 139 -19.73 -16.94 6.37
N GLU A 140 -20.20 -18.11 6.85
CA GLU A 140 -21.08 -18.22 8.02
C GLU A 140 -20.36 -17.86 9.32
N LYS A 141 -19.02 -17.93 9.35
CA LYS A 141 -18.19 -17.61 10.50
C LYS A 141 -17.61 -16.21 10.45
N TYR A 142 -17.75 -15.50 9.32
CA TYR A 142 -17.31 -14.12 9.22
C TYR A 142 -18.06 -13.23 10.19
N ASN A 143 -17.31 -12.38 10.90
CA ASN A 143 -17.85 -11.34 11.77
C ASN A 143 -16.88 -10.16 11.78
N GLU A 144 -17.35 -8.99 11.33
CA GLU A 144 -16.50 -7.80 11.18
C GLU A 144 -15.77 -7.35 12.45
N PHE A 145 -16.30 -7.67 13.64
CA PHE A 145 -15.71 -7.27 14.92
C PHE A 145 -14.79 -8.31 15.53
N SER A 146 -15.12 -9.59 15.39
CA SER A 146 -14.47 -10.68 16.15
C SER A 146 -13.78 -11.75 15.30
N HIS A 147 -14.11 -11.87 14.01
CA HIS A 147 -13.53 -12.90 13.15
C HIS A 147 -13.52 -12.43 11.67
N ASN A 148 -12.50 -11.67 11.29
CA ASN A 148 -12.45 -10.96 10.02
C ASN A 148 -11.09 -11.12 9.30
N CYS A 149 -10.84 -10.28 8.29
CA CYS A 149 -9.62 -10.29 7.50
C CYS A 149 -8.33 -10.16 8.34
N TYR A 150 -8.36 -9.41 9.45
CA TYR A 150 -7.19 -9.29 10.34
C TYR A 150 -6.87 -10.62 11.02
N ASP A 151 -7.89 -11.37 11.49
CA ASP A 151 -7.67 -12.66 12.13
C ASP A 151 -7.12 -13.68 11.15
N PHE A 152 -7.59 -13.66 9.90
CA PHE A 152 -7.09 -14.51 8.82
C PHE A 152 -5.60 -14.26 8.57
N VAL A 153 -5.21 -13.01 8.35
CA VAL A 153 -3.83 -12.62 8.10
C VAL A 153 -2.94 -12.93 9.31
N MET A 154 -3.38 -12.58 10.51
CA MET A 154 -2.61 -12.86 11.73
C MET A 154 -2.44 -14.36 11.97
N GLN A 155 -3.48 -15.18 11.71
CA GLN A 155 -3.37 -16.64 11.81
C GLN A 155 -2.39 -17.21 10.79
N PHE A 156 -2.42 -16.71 9.54
CA PHE A 156 -1.42 -17.05 8.53
C PHE A 156 0.00 -16.76 9.04
N LEU A 157 0.23 -15.54 9.51
CA LEU A 157 1.54 -15.13 10.02
C LEU A 157 2.00 -15.96 11.22
N ARG A 158 1.10 -16.37 12.13
CA ARG A 158 1.42 -17.28 13.22
C ARG A 158 1.82 -18.67 12.73
N ASN A 159 1.16 -19.18 11.71
CA ASN A 159 1.45 -20.50 11.14
C ASN A 159 2.83 -20.58 10.47
N ILE A 160 3.32 -19.44 9.94
CA ILE A 160 4.65 -19.35 9.34
C ILE A 160 5.70 -18.75 10.28
N SER A 161 5.36 -18.51 11.54
CA SER A 161 6.01 -17.61 12.50
C SER A 161 7.39 -18.01 13.01
N ASN A 162 8.00 -19.09 12.56
CA ASN A 162 9.43 -19.30 12.81
C ASN A 162 10.31 -18.18 12.20
N VAL A 163 9.71 -17.23 11.46
CA VAL A 163 10.36 -16.17 10.69
C VAL A 163 9.91 -14.77 11.13
N VAL A 164 8.74 -14.62 11.76
CA VAL A 164 8.16 -13.32 12.14
C VAL A 164 8.49 -13.01 13.61
N LYS A 165 8.90 -11.77 13.90
CA LYS A 165 8.97 -11.29 15.29
C LYS A 165 7.57 -11.35 15.89
N THR A 166 7.35 -12.29 16.83
CA THR A 166 6.02 -12.69 17.31
C THR A 166 5.28 -11.64 18.14
N GLY A 167 5.94 -10.64 18.69
CA GLY A 167 5.32 -9.66 19.58
C GLY A 167 4.15 -8.87 18.94
N CYS A 168 4.24 -8.52 17.65
CA CYS A 168 3.15 -7.82 16.98
C CYS A 168 1.90 -8.69 16.74
N LEU A 169 2.00 -10.02 16.86
CA LEU A 169 0.89 -10.94 16.64
C LEU A 169 0.12 -11.31 17.93
N GLU A 170 0.47 -10.75 19.08
CA GLU A 170 -0.20 -11.02 20.35
C GLU A 170 -1.65 -10.53 20.35
N SER A 171 -1.90 -9.36 19.75
CA SER A 171 -3.25 -8.82 19.63
C SER A 171 -3.43 -8.06 18.31
N ARG A 172 -4.68 -7.92 17.87
CA ARG A 172 -5.04 -7.12 16.69
C ARG A 172 -4.58 -5.66 16.85
N SER A 173 -4.71 -5.08 18.05
CA SER A 173 -4.28 -3.70 18.33
C SER A 173 -2.78 -3.54 18.13
N LEU A 174 -1.95 -4.45 18.67
CA LEU A 174 -0.50 -4.43 18.47
C LEU A 174 -0.11 -4.63 17.01
N PHE A 175 -0.80 -5.52 16.30
CA PHE A 175 -0.58 -5.69 14.87
C PHE A 175 -0.89 -4.42 14.09
N CYS A 176 -2.01 -3.78 14.35
CA CYS A 176 -2.36 -2.52 13.71
C CYS A 176 -1.32 -1.42 14.04
N GLU A 177 -0.96 -1.25 15.30
CA GLU A 177 0.00 -0.24 15.75
C GLU A 177 1.38 -0.42 15.14
N GLN A 178 1.90 -1.65 15.13
CA GLN A 178 3.29 -1.93 14.75
C GLN A 178 3.46 -2.22 13.25
N VAL A 179 2.40 -2.65 12.56
CA VAL A 179 2.48 -3.09 11.17
C VAL A 179 1.68 -2.18 10.23
N ILE A 180 0.40 -1.93 10.54
CA ILE A 180 -0.50 -1.22 9.62
C ILE A 180 -0.28 0.30 9.67
N VAL A 181 -0.30 0.89 10.88
CA VAL A 181 -0.19 2.35 11.07
C VAL A 181 1.08 2.94 10.46
N PRO A 182 2.29 2.36 10.60
CA PRO A 182 3.49 2.93 9.99
C PRO A 182 3.41 3.01 8.47
N VAL A 183 2.83 1.99 7.83
CA VAL A 183 2.71 1.91 6.37
C VAL A 183 1.67 2.91 5.86
N THR A 184 0.49 2.96 6.47
CA THR A 184 -0.57 3.89 6.09
C THR A 184 -0.19 5.34 6.36
N SER A 185 0.51 5.63 7.46
CA SER A 185 1.02 6.98 7.77
C SER A 185 2.06 7.46 6.75
N LYS A 186 2.96 6.56 6.32
CA LYS A 186 3.92 6.86 5.26
C LYS A 186 3.21 7.13 3.93
N ALA A 187 2.24 6.31 3.58
CA ALA A 187 1.45 6.47 2.36
C ALA A 187 0.59 7.74 2.39
N GLY A 188 0.10 8.15 3.56
CA GLY A 188 -0.71 9.35 3.74
C GLY A 188 -0.04 10.63 3.21
N LYS A 189 1.29 10.73 3.31
CA LYS A 189 2.05 11.85 2.74
C LYS A 189 1.96 11.88 1.21
N TYR A 190 2.14 10.74 0.56
CA TYR A 190 2.01 10.62 -0.89
C TYR A 190 0.58 10.91 -1.34
N ILE A 191 -0.42 10.35 -0.67
CA ILE A 191 -1.84 10.55 -0.96
C ILE A 191 -2.22 12.02 -0.86
N SER A 192 -1.74 12.72 0.18
CA SER A 192 -1.97 14.15 0.35
C SER A 192 -1.35 14.96 -0.79
N MET A 193 -0.09 14.70 -1.15
CA MET A 193 0.56 15.34 -2.30
C MET A 193 -0.21 15.09 -3.60
N TYR A 194 -0.59 13.84 -3.86
CA TYR A 194 -1.35 13.46 -5.05
C TYR A 194 -2.66 14.25 -5.16
N ARG A 195 -3.44 14.32 -4.08
CA ARG A 195 -4.72 15.05 -4.05
C ARG A 195 -4.56 16.55 -4.25
N THR A 196 -3.55 17.14 -3.64
CA THR A 196 -3.24 18.56 -3.85
C THR A 196 -2.91 18.82 -5.31
N ILE A 197 -2.05 18.01 -5.93
CA ILE A 197 -1.68 18.15 -7.34
C ILE A 197 -2.88 17.91 -8.26
N ALA A 198 -3.75 16.95 -7.95
CA ALA A 198 -4.97 16.67 -8.71
C ALA A 198 -5.94 17.86 -8.72
N THR A 199 -5.99 18.63 -7.63
CA THR A 199 -6.84 19.80 -7.48
C THR A 199 -6.19 21.07 -8.06
N ASP A 200 -4.92 21.32 -7.70
CA ASP A 200 -4.23 22.60 -7.92
C ASP A 200 -3.26 22.55 -9.11
N ARG A 201 -3.13 21.38 -9.78
CA ARG A 201 -2.21 21.06 -10.90
C ARG A 201 -0.75 20.93 -10.48
N TYR A 202 -0.30 21.60 -9.45
CA TYR A 202 1.05 21.48 -8.88
C TYR A 202 1.04 21.75 -7.39
N LEU A 203 2.09 21.30 -6.71
CA LEU A 203 2.36 21.57 -5.31
C LEU A 203 3.77 22.16 -5.19
N ILE A 204 3.89 23.29 -4.50
CA ILE A 204 5.19 23.90 -4.17
C ILE A 204 5.52 23.52 -2.72
N GLN A 205 6.67 22.91 -2.53
CA GLN A 205 7.12 22.43 -1.22
C GLN A 205 8.54 22.89 -0.94
N LYS A 206 8.79 23.41 0.27
CA LYS A 206 10.13 23.76 0.71
C LYS A 206 10.98 22.51 0.86
N VAL A 207 12.22 22.59 0.43
CA VAL A 207 13.21 21.51 0.66
C VAL A 207 13.46 21.39 2.16
N ALA A 208 13.40 20.17 2.69
CA ALA A 208 13.59 19.89 4.12
C ALA A 208 15.07 19.97 4.50
#